data_5e9a95a94cc9fc814af199a92166a327
#
_entry.id   5e9a95a94cc9fc814af199a92166a327
#
_cell.length_a   1.000
_cell.length_b   1.000
_cell.length_c   1.000
_cell.angle_alpha   90.00
_cell.angle_beta   90.00
_cell.angle_gamma   90.00
#
_symmetry.space_group_name_H-M   'P 1'
#
loop_
_entity.id
_entity.type
_entity.pdbx_description
1 polymer ?
#
loop_
_entity_poly.entity_id
_entity_poly.type
_entity_poly.pdbx_seq_one_letter_code
_entity_poly.pdbx_strand_id
1 'polypeptide(L)'
;IALERSKILDEYSAIIDNGIVRYTIGLEEKVVHKREKFKRELLSFFGIDEKKWKNYKWHLAHIIQDVKTLEQLIRLEEDEKEGLEYAQKNNIAFQITPYYLSLFNPAGRTEEDRAIRAQVLPSLRYCKSIVSNRKKGQDMDFMGEKATSVMDCITRRYPQIVIIKPFDSCP
;
A
#
# COMPACT_ATOMS: atom_id res chain seq x y z
N ILE A 1 -9.51 -20.62 -17.35
CA ILE A 1 -8.75 -19.34 -17.42
C ILE A 1 -7.86 -19.21 -16.18
N ALA A 2 -8.38 -19.20 -14.92
CA ALA A 2 -7.58 -18.97 -13.72
C ALA A 2 -6.50 -20.04 -13.49
N LEU A 3 -6.83 -21.32 -13.66
CA LEU A 3 -5.89 -22.42 -13.52
C LEU A 3 -4.81 -22.42 -14.61
N GLU A 4 -5.17 -22.12 -15.84
CA GLU A 4 -4.20 -22.00 -16.95
C GLU A 4 -3.25 -20.82 -16.71
N ARG A 5 -3.79 -19.68 -16.28
CA ARG A 5 -2.98 -18.53 -15.88
C ARG A 5 -2.05 -18.87 -14.70
N SER A 6 -2.51 -19.66 -13.74
CA SER A 6 -1.68 -20.08 -12.61
C SER A 6 -0.46 -20.91 -13.05
N LYS A 7 -0.62 -21.79 -14.06
CA LYS A 7 0.50 -22.54 -14.64
C LYS A 7 1.53 -21.61 -15.31
N ILE A 8 1.06 -20.63 -16.08
CA ILE A 8 1.95 -19.63 -16.69
C ILE A 8 2.71 -18.83 -15.62
N LEU A 9 2.06 -18.51 -14.49
CA LEU A 9 2.72 -17.84 -13.38
C LEU A 9 3.80 -18.72 -12.71
N ASP A 10 3.65 -20.06 -12.72
CA ASP A 10 4.70 -20.98 -12.26
C ASP A 10 5.96 -20.90 -13.14
N GLU A 11 5.77 -20.83 -14.47
CA GLU A 11 6.89 -20.68 -15.41
C GLU A 11 7.66 -19.36 -15.20
N TYR A 12 6.94 -18.27 -14.91
CA TYR A 12 7.57 -16.97 -14.63
C TYR A 12 8.22 -16.89 -13.24
N SER A 13 7.81 -17.72 -12.29
CA SER A 13 8.30 -17.67 -10.91
C SER A 13 9.82 -17.78 -10.83
N ALA A 14 10.40 -18.73 -11.52
CA ALA A 14 11.86 -18.96 -11.53
C ALA A 14 12.63 -17.76 -12.11
N ILE A 15 12.09 -17.09 -13.14
CA ILE A 15 12.70 -15.91 -13.76
C ILE A 15 12.66 -14.73 -12.77
N ILE A 16 11.55 -14.54 -12.10
CA ILE A 16 11.34 -13.44 -11.16
C ILE A 16 12.19 -13.63 -9.89
N ASP A 17 12.30 -14.85 -9.37
CA ASP A 17 13.12 -15.17 -8.20
C ASP A 17 14.58 -14.80 -8.41
N ASN A 18 15.12 -15.04 -9.60
CA ASN A 18 16.46 -14.60 -9.99
C ASN A 18 16.59 -13.06 -10.07
N GLY A 19 15.50 -12.34 -10.31
CA GLY A 19 15.46 -10.88 -10.34
C GLY A 19 15.34 -10.24 -8.96
N ILE A 20 14.57 -10.86 -8.07
CA ILE A 20 14.26 -10.32 -6.73
C ILE A 20 15.52 -10.14 -5.88
N VAL A 21 16.49 -11.04 -5.97
CA VAL A 21 17.75 -10.95 -5.21
C VAL A 21 18.57 -9.69 -5.47
N ARG A 22 18.25 -8.94 -6.53
CA ARG A 22 18.92 -7.66 -6.86
C ARG A 22 18.34 -6.46 -6.10
N TYR A 23 17.18 -6.62 -5.48
CA TYR A 23 16.53 -5.52 -4.77
C TYR A 23 16.95 -5.47 -3.31
N THR A 24 17.14 -4.25 -2.82
CA THR A 24 17.38 -3.97 -1.40
C THR A 24 16.18 -4.45 -0.59
N ILE A 25 16.41 -5.36 0.35
CA ILE A 25 15.36 -5.85 1.23
C ILE A 25 15.18 -4.94 2.45
N GLY A 26 13.96 -4.89 2.98
CA GLY A 26 13.63 -4.05 4.13
C GLY A 26 14.30 -4.44 5.45
N LEU A 27 15.04 -5.56 5.49
CA LEU A 27 15.79 -6.03 6.65
C LEU A 27 17.27 -5.64 6.61
N GLU A 28 17.75 -5.00 5.54
CA GLU A 28 19.11 -4.48 5.50
C GLU A 28 19.32 -3.41 6.59
N GLU A 29 20.45 -3.46 7.25
CA GLU A 29 20.77 -2.59 8.39
C GLU A 29 20.56 -1.10 8.10
N LYS A 30 21.00 -0.64 6.93
CA LYS A 30 20.79 0.75 6.48
C LYS A 30 19.30 1.15 6.38
N VAL A 31 18.45 0.21 5.93
CA VAL A 31 17.00 0.45 5.79
C VAL A 31 16.33 0.44 7.16
N VAL A 32 16.68 -0.53 8.00
CA VAL A 32 16.19 -0.61 9.39
C VAL A 32 16.57 0.66 10.16
N HIS A 33 17.81 1.13 10.04
CA HIS A 33 18.26 2.36 10.71
C HIS A 33 17.45 3.60 10.28
N LYS A 34 17.20 3.78 8.98
CA LYS A 34 16.37 4.87 8.46
C LYS A 34 14.94 4.82 9.04
N ARG A 35 14.33 3.64 9.07
CA ARG A 35 12.99 3.43 9.61
C ARG A 35 12.90 3.69 11.11
N GLU A 36 13.86 3.20 11.87
CA GLU A 36 13.94 3.45 13.31
C GLU A 36 14.14 4.94 13.63
N LYS A 37 14.89 5.68 12.79
CA LYS A 37 14.99 7.14 12.92
C LYS A 37 13.63 7.80 12.71
N PHE A 38 12.95 7.52 11.61
CA PHE A 38 11.64 8.12 11.31
C PHE A 38 10.57 7.69 12.33
N LYS A 39 10.60 6.44 12.78
CA LYS A 39 9.73 5.97 13.87
C LYS A 39 9.88 6.84 15.13
N ARG A 40 11.12 7.19 15.54
CA ARG A 40 11.33 8.09 16.69
C ARG A 40 10.70 9.47 16.49
N GLU A 41 10.75 9.99 15.27
CA GLU A 41 10.09 11.25 14.92
C GLU A 41 8.55 11.13 15.05
N LEU A 42 7.98 10.01 14.60
CA LEU A 42 6.56 9.71 14.77
C LEU A 42 6.16 9.52 16.23
N LEU A 43 6.96 8.83 17.05
CA LEU A 43 6.73 8.71 18.49
C LEU A 43 6.66 10.09 19.15
N SER A 44 7.57 10.98 18.80
CA SER A 44 7.59 12.37 19.29
C SER A 44 6.36 13.15 18.85
N PHE A 45 6.00 13.06 17.56
CA PHE A 45 4.83 13.75 17.01
C PHE A 45 3.52 13.34 17.70
N PHE A 46 3.34 12.04 17.93
CA PHE A 46 2.14 11.50 18.58
C PHE A 46 2.20 11.55 20.12
N GLY A 47 3.32 11.93 20.72
CA GLY A 47 3.51 11.98 22.16
C GLY A 47 3.37 10.61 22.84
N ILE A 48 3.92 9.56 22.24
CA ILE A 48 3.81 8.17 22.71
C ILE A 48 5.17 7.50 22.90
N ASP A 49 5.15 6.41 23.68
CA ASP A 49 6.30 5.55 23.91
C ASP A 49 6.29 4.29 23.04
N GLU A 50 7.39 3.54 23.09
CA GLU A 50 7.56 2.26 22.39
C GLU A 50 6.53 1.20 22.78
N LYS A 51 6.06 1.21 24.01
CA LYS A 51 5.04 0.26 24.48
C LYS A 51 3.70 0.50 23.77
N LYS A 52 3.33 1.78 23.65
CA LYS A 52 2.10 2.18 22.97
C LYS A 52 2.21 1.96 21.47
N TRP A 53 3.38 2.19 20.87
CA TRP A 53 3.67 1.89 19.46
C TRP A 53 3.47 0.40 19.10
N LYS A 54 3.82 -0.52 19.98
CA LYS A 54 3.61 -1.96 19.78
C LYS A 54 2.14 -2.40 19.85
N ASN A 55 1.24 -1.51 20.23
CA ASN A 55 -0.18 -1.82 20.33
C ASN A 55 -0.89 -1.57 18.98
N TYR A 56 -1.28 -2.64 18.27
CA TYR A 56 -1.97 -2.52 16.99
C TYR A 56 -3.29 -1.71 17.06
N LYS A 57 -4.04 -1.80 18.18
CA LYS A 57 -5.28 -1.04 18.37
C LYS A 57 -5.03 0.46 18.38
N TRP A 58 -3.87 0.88 18.90
CA TRP A 58 -3.47 2.28 18.84
C TRP A 58 -3.27 2.73 17.38
N HIS A 59 -2.59 1.94 16.54
CA HIS A 59 -2.40 2.25 15.13
C HIS A 59 -3.72 2.37 14.37
N LEU A 60 -4.68 1.47 14.65
CA LEU A 60 -6.00 1.52 14.04
C LEU A 60 -6.81 2.75 14.47
N ALA A 61 -6.66 3.19 15.72
CA ALA A 61 -7.31 4.39 16.23
C ALA A 61 -6.68 5.71 15.72
N HIS A 62 -5.46 5.63 15.14
CA HIS A 62 -4.70 6.79 14.65
C HIS A 62 -4.39 6.68 13.16
N ILE A 63 -5.30 6.09 12.40
CA ILE A 63 -5.20 6.04 10.93
C ILE A 63 -5.24 7.46 10.38
N ILE A 64 -4.26 7.80 9.54
CA ILE A 64 -4.16 9.07 8.84
C ILE A 64 -5.03 8.99 7.59
N GLN A 65 -5.97 9.92 7.46
CA GLN A 65 -7.00 9.95 6.40
C GLN A 65 -7.11 11.31 5.71
N ASP A 66 -6.25 12.25 6.05
CA ASP A 66 -6.27 13.59 5.49
C ASP A 66 -4.87 14.05 5.05
N VAL A 67 -4.85 14.83 4.00
CA VAL A 67 -3.61 15.32 3.36
C VAL A 67 -2.84 16.23 4.30
N LYS A 68 -3.53 17.09 5.05
CA LYS A 68 -2.92 18.09 5.92
C LYS A 68 -2.09 17.44 7.04
N THR A 69 -2.61 16.39 7.67
CA THR A 69 -1.86 15.62 8.67
C THR A 69 -0.67 14.93 8.03
N LEU A 70 -0.85 14.37 6.84
CA LEU A 70 0.20 13.66 6.14
C LEU A 70 1.37 14.59 5.76
N GLU A 71 1.09 15.80 5.29
CA GLU A 71 2.09 16.83 4.96
C GLU A 71 2.91 17.31 6.16
N GLN A 72 2.39 17.17 7.38
CA GLN A 72 3.15 17.49 8.60
C GLN A 72 4.21 16.41 8.93
N LEU A 73 4.02 15.20 8.40
CA LEU A 73 4.83 14.03 8.75
C LEU A 73 5.82 13.63 7.66
N ILE A 74 5.44 13.85 6.40
CA ILE A 74 6.28 13.52 5.25
C ILE A 74 6.19 14.60 4.17
N ARG A 75 7.25 14.67 3.36
CA ARG A 75 7.18 15.41 2.11
C ARG A 75 6.45 14.57 1.07
N LEU A 76 5.38 15.13 0.51
CA LEU A 76 4.68 14.60 -0.66
C LEU A 76 5.29 15.16 -1.95
N GLU A 77 5.39 14.34 -2.98
CA GLU A 77 5.66 14.81 -4.33
C GLU A 77 4.40 15.42 -4.95
N GLU A 78 4.55 16.30 -5.94
CA GLU A 78 3.42 17.02 -6.56
C GLU A 78 2.34 16.05 -7.09
N ASP A 79 2.75 14.96 -7.76
CA ASP A 79 1.82 13.95 -8.28
C ASP A 79 1.07 13.18 -7.19
N GLU A 80 1.70 12.96 -6.04
CA GLU A 80 1.08 12.34 -4.86
C GLU A 80 0.06 13.28 -4.23
N LYS A 81 0.41 14.54 -4.07
CA LYS A 81 -0.45 15.57 -3.52
C LYS A 81 -1.69 15.77 -4.39
N GLU A 82 -1.49 15.92 -5.71
CA GLU A 82 -2.58 16.07 -6.67
C GLU A 82 -3.56 14.88 -6.62
N GLY A 83 -3.04 13.66 -6.52
CA GLY A 83 -3.84 12.44 -6.36
C GLY A 83 -4.65 12.41 -5.08
N LEU A 84 -4.03 12.74 -3.95
CA LEU A 84 -4.66 12.77 -2.63
C LEU A 84 -5.73 13.87 -2.51
N GLU A 85 -5.45 15.09 -2.98
CA GLU A 85 -6.42 16.20 -2.99
C GLU A 85 -7.64 15.84 -3.85
N TYR A 86 -7.41 15.24 -5.01
CA TYR A 86 -8.50 14.77 -5.87
C TYR A 86 -9.31 13.65 -5.20
N ALA A 87 -8.65 12.72 -4.51
CA ALA A 87 -9.30 11.66 -3.76
C ALA A 87 -10.21 12.23 -2.68
N GLN A 88 -9.68 13.14 -1.88
CA GLN A 88 -10.43 13.81 -0.79
C GLN A 88 -11.64 14.57 -1.32
N LYS A 89 -11.47 15.34 -2.41
CA LYS A 89 -12.55 16.10 -3.06
C LYS A 89 -13.68 15.20 -3.61
N ASN A 90 -13.37 13.96 -3.97
CA ASN A 90 -14.33 13.03 -4.58
C ASN A 90 -14.76 11.89 -3.65
N ASN A 91 -14.54 12.01 -2.35
CA ASN A 91 -14.86 11.00 -1.35
C ASN A 91 -14.27 9.61 -1.71
N ILE A 92 -13.02 9.59 -2.15
CA ILE A 92 -12.23 8.38 -2.31
C ILE A 92 -11.35 8.28 -1.06
N ALA A 93 -11.62 7.28 -0.24
CA ALA A 93 -10.86 7.09 1.00
C ALA A 93 -9.44 6.63 0.73
N PHE A 94 -8.49 7.13 1.51
CA PHE A 94 -7.18 6.55 1.71
C PHE A 94 -6.91 6.43 3.22
N GLN A 95 -6.13 5.45 3.60
CA GLN A 95 -5.92 5.13 5.02
C GLN A 95 -4.49 4.64 5.23
N ILE A 96 -3.77 5.33 6.12
CA ILE A 96 -2.37 5.00 6.41
C ILE A 96 -2.21 4.88 7.93
N THR A 97 -1.88 3.70 8.42
CA THR A 97 -1.53 3.56 9.83
C THR A 97 -0.18 4.21 10.12
N PRO A 98 0.07 4.74 11.34
CA PRO A 98 1.38 5.27 11.71
C PRO A 98 2.52 4.27 11.52
N TYR A 99 2.26 2.97 11.74
CA TYR A 99 3.22 1.92 11.45
C TYR A 99 3.57 1.85 9.96
N TYR A 100 2.56 1.83 9.07
CA TYR A 100 2.81 1.78 7.62
C TYR A 100 3.54 3.04 7.14
N LEU A 101 3.17 4.20 7.68
CA LEU A 101 3.85 5.46 7.38
C LEU A 101 5.33 5.42 7.76
N SER A 102 5.71 4.74 8.85
CA SER A 102 7.11 4.60 9.26
C SER A 102 8.02 3.88 8.26
N LEU A 103 7.42 3.22 7.25
CA LEU A 103 8.15 2.58 6.16
C LEU A 103 8.54 3.54 5.04
N PHE A 104 8.04 4.77 5.05
CA PHE A 104 8.33 5.79 4.05
C PHE A 104 9.66 6.50 4.33
N ASN A 105 10.22 7.10 3.28
CA ASN A 105 11.22 8.14 3.46
C ASN A 105 10.52 9.48 3.72
N PRO A 106 10.67 10.10 4.90
CA PRO A 106 9.98 11.34 5.21
C PRO A 106 10.45 12.53 4.36
N ALA A 107 11.67 12.50 3.84
CA ALA A 107 12.24 13.59 3.05
C ALA A 107 11.74 13.65 1.60
N GLY A 108 10.90 12.70 1.18
CA GLY A 108 10.34 12.59 -0.17
C GLY A 108 10.47 11.18 -0.73
N ARG A 109 9.79 10.94 -1.86
CA ARG A 109 9.75 9.63 -2.52
C ARG A 109 11.14 9.24 -3.06
N THR A 110 11.51 7.98 -2.82
CA THR A 110 12.72 7.35 -3.34
C THR A 110 12.38 6.09 -4.11
N GLU A 111 13.33 5.52 -4.86
CA GLU A 111 13.13 4.23 -5.52
C GLU A 111 12.88 3.10 -4.49
N GLU A 112 13.43 3.23 -3.26
CA GLU A 112 13.28 2.23 -2.20
C GLU A 112 11.84 2.19 -1.63
N ASP A 113 11.15 3.33 -1.56
CA ASP A 113 9.81 3.43 -0.96
C ASP A 113 8.68 3.73 -1.96
N ARG A 114 8.99 3.95 -3.23
CA ARG A 114 8.00 4.26 -4.26
C ARG A 114 6.87 3.24 -4.33
N ALA A 115 7.20 1.96 -4.31
CA ALA A 115 6.20 0.89 -4.36
C ALA A 115 5.35 0.84 -3.08
N ILE A 116 5.96 1.08 -1.92
CA ILE A 116 5.28 1.12 -0.62
C ILE A 116 4.30 2.30 -0.57
N ARG A 117 4.74 3.49 -1.00
CA ARG A 117 3.89 4.69 -1.08
C ARG A 117 2.70 4.48 -2.03
N ALA A 118 2.94 3.90 -3.20
CA ALA A 118 1.92 3.64 -4.21
C ALA A 118 0.80 2.68 -3.76
N GLN A 119 1.00 1.90 -2.71
CA GLN A 119 -0.04 1.02 -2.16
C GLN A 119 -1.14 1.80 -1.42
N VAL A 120 -0.81 2.95 -0.85
CA VAL A 120 -1.71 3.69 0.03
C VAL A 120 -1.94 5.14 -0.40
N LEU A 121 -1.11 5.69 -1.30
CA LEU A 121 -1.29 7.00 -1.89
C LEU A 121 -1.94 6.84 -3.28
N PRO A 122 -3.23 7.13 -3.43
CA PRO A 122 -3.93 6.93 -4.70
C PRO A 122 -3.46 7.94 -5.75
N SER A 123 -3.06 7.45 -6.92
CA SER A 123 -2.70 8.34 -8.03
C SER A 123 -3.90 9.07 -8.61
N LEU A 124 -3.68 10.25 -9.19
CA LEU A 124 -4.74 11.01 -9.86
C LEU A 124 -5.44 10.20 -10.94
N ARG A 125 -4.68 9.41 -11.73
CA ARG A 125 -5.23 8.53 -12.76
C ARG A 125 -6.20 7.51 -12.19
N TYR A 126 -5.81 6.85 -11.10
CA TYR A 126 -6.65 5.88 -10.40
C TYR A 126 -7.93 6.54 -9.88
N CYS A 127 -7.83 7.68 -9.23
CA CYS A 127 -8.97 8.42 -8.70
C CYS A 127 -9.95 8.85 -9.80
N LYS A 128 -9.44 9.35 -10.94
CA LYS A 128 -10.28 9.70 -12.11
C LYS A 128 -11.00 8.48 -12.67
N SER A 129 -10.35 7.32 -12.71
CA SER A 129 -10.98 6.06 -13.14
C SER A 129 -12.12 5.65 -12.22
N ILE A 130 -11.92 5.72 -10.88
CA ILE A 130 -12.97 5.44 -9.90
C ILE A 130 -14.19 6.34 -10.12
N VAL A 131 -13.97 7.65 -10.22
CA VAL A 131 -15.06 8.62 -10.42
C VAL A 131 -15.81 8.34 -11.72
N SER A 132 -15.09 8.06 -12.82
CA SER A 132 -15.69 7.71 -14.10
C SER A 132 -16.54 6.45 -14.00
N ASN A 133 -16.02 5.39 -13.36
CA ASN A 133 -16.73 4.12 -13.24
C ASN A 133 -17.95 4.21 -12.32
N ARG A 134 -17.86 4.95 -11.20
CA ARG A 134 -19.02 5.26 -10.35
C ARG A 134 -20.14 5.92 -11.14
N LYS A 135 -19.81 6.90 -12.00
CA LYS A 135 -20.80 7.59 -12.85
C LYS A 135 -21.44 6.68 -13.88
N LYS A 136 -20.71 5.67 -14.38
CA LYS A 136 -21.19 4.73 -15.39
C LYS A 136 -21.86 3.49 -14.79
N GLY A 137 -21.87 3.33 -13.46
CA GLY A 137 -22.34 2.12 -12.77
C GLY A 137 -21.55 0.86 -13.14
N GLN A 138 -20.26 1.02 -13.50
CA GLN A 138 -19.41 -0.10 -13.88
C GLN A 138 -18.87 -0.85 -12.65
N ASP A 139 -18.58 -2.14 -12.84
CA ASP A 139 -17.93 -2.98 -11.83
C ASP A 139 -16.59 -2.35 -11.41
N MET A 140 -16.35 -2.37 -10.11
CA MET A 140 -15.13 -1.84 -9.49
C MET A 140 -14.02 -2.89 -9.37
N ASP A 141 -14.21 -4.09 -9.92
CA ASP A 141 -13.18 -5.12 -10.01
C ASP A 141 -12.14 -4.79 -11.08
N PHE A 142 -11.42 -3.68 -10.88
CA PHE A 142 -10.34 -3.22 -11.78
C PHE A 142 -9.22 -4.24 -11.95
N MET A 143 -9.15 -5.17 -11.04
CA MET A 143 -8.05 -6.11 -10.95
C MET A 143 -8.44 -7.47 -11.54
N GLY A 144 -9.71 -7.68 -11.91
CA GLY A 144 -10.19 -8.94 -12.45
C GLY A 144 -10.06 -10.08 -11.44
N GLU A 145 -10.41 -9.83 -10.20
CA GLU A 145 -10.21 -10.78 -9.11
C GLU A 145 -10.98 -12.07 -9.33
N LYS A 146 -12.23 -11.97 -9.77
CA LYS A 146 -13.06 -13.12 -10.12
C LYS A 146 -12.42 -14.00 -11.20
N ALA A 147 -11.76 -13.39 -12.19
CA ALA A 147 -11.08 -14.10 -13.27
C ALA A 147 -9.73 -14.73 -12.86
N THR A 148 -9.17 -14.32 -11.74
CA THR A 148 -7.87 -14.79 -11.22
C THR A 148 -7.99 -15.67 -9.97
N SER A 149 -9.20 -15.93 -9.49
CA SER A 149 -9.45 -16.88 -8.40
C SER A 149 -9.38 -18.31 -8.92
N VAL A 150 -8.40 -19.06 -8.45
CA VAL A 150 -8.16 -20.47 -8.84
C VAL A 150 -9.12 -21.44 -8.16
N MET A 151 -9.62 -21.04 -6.99
CA MET A 151 -10.68 -21.72 -6.22
C MET A 151 -11.30 -20.70 -5.26
N ASP A 152 -12.38 -21.06 -4.61
CA ASP A 152 -13.05 -20.18 -3.63
C ASP A 152 -12.08 -19.73 -2.57
N CYS A 153 -12.15 -18.47 -2.21
CA CYS A 153 -11.27 -17.81 -1.22
C CYS A 153 -9.79 -17.74 -1.59
N ILE A 154 -9.36 -18.20 -2.78
CA ILE A 154 -7.96 -18.18 -3.20
C ILE A 154 -7.81 -17.46 -4.54
N THR A 155 -7.11 -16.32 -4.53
CA THR A 155 -6.79 -15.54 -5.72
C THR A 155 -5.29 -15.54 -5.97
N ARG A 156 -4.86 -15.94 -7.16
CA ARG A 156 -3.46 -15.91 -7.59
C ARG A 156 -3.30 -14.96 -8.76
N ARG A 157 -2.61 -13.85 -8.51
CA ARG A 157 -2.36 -12.78 -9.50
C ARG A 157 -0.89 -12.65 -9.86
N TYR A 158 -0.03 -13.01 -8.95
CA TYR A 158 1.43 -12.87 -9.05
C TYR A 158 2.09 -14.24 -8.95
N PRO A 159 3.28 -14.40 -9.53
CA PRO A 159 4.01 -15.67 -9.48
C PRO A 159 4.30 -16.16 -8.05
N GLN A 160 4.73 -15.26 -7.17
CA GLN A 160 5.20 -15.59 -5.82
C GLN A 160 4.15 -15.43 -4.73
N ILE A 161 2.97 -14.88 -5.06
CA ILE A 161 1.99 -14.48 -4.04
C ILE A 161 0.63 -15.09 -4.32
N VAL A 162 0.07 -15.71 -3.30
CA VAL A 162 -1.33 -16.16 -3.26
C VAL A 162 -2.06 -15.35 -2.20
N ILE A 163 -3.24 -14.85 -2.56
CA ILE A 163 -4.12 -14.14 -1.63
C ILE A 163 -5.14 -15.14 -1.12
N ILE A 164 -5.19 -15.34 0.18
CA ILE A 164 -6.19 -16.17 0.86
C ILE A 164 -7.16 -15.23 1.58
N LYS A 165 -8.44 -15.38 1.27
CA LYS A 165 -9.54 -14.60 1.85
C LYS A 165 -10.38 -15.49 2.75
N PRO A 166 -10.11 -15.57 4.04
CA PRO A 166 -10.90 -16.40 4.96
C PRO A 166 -12.31 -15.84 5.21
N PHE A 167 -12.56 -14.57 4.78
CA PHE A 167 -13.85 -13.89 4.92
C PHE A 167 -14.17 -13.10 3.65
N ASP A 168 -15.44 -12.99 3.32
CA ASP A 168 -15.93 -12.23 2.15
C ASP A 168 -16.03 -10.70 2.40
N SER A 169 -15.77 -10.26 3.62
CA SER A 169 -15.81 -8.85 4.00
C SER A 169 -14.46 -8.36 4.49
N CYS A 170 -14.12 -7.13 4.10
CA CYS A 170 -13.01 -6.37 4.68
C CYS A 170 -13.57 -5.49 5.81
N PRO A 171 -12.95 -5.46 7.00
CA PRO A 171 -13.41 -4.62 8.11
C PRO A 171 -13.33 -3.13 7.80
#